data_3e7057a9df359c9ea2666d59d01e9f46
#
_entry.id   3e7057a9df359c9ea2666d59d01e9f46
#
_cell.length_a   1.000
_cell.length_b   1.000
_cell.length_c   1.000
_cell.angle_alpha   90.00
_cell.angle_beta   90.00
_cell.angle_gamma   90.00
#
_symmetry.space_group_name_H-M   'P 1'
#
loop_
_entity.id
_entity.type
_entity.pdbx_description
1 polymer ?
#
loop_
_entity_poly.entity_id
_entity_poly.type
_entity_poly.pdbx_seq_one_letter_code
_entity_poly.pdbx_strand_id
1 'polypeptide(L)'
;MTVTESAAAPSPVDRGEPLLRADELVAGYIPGVNILNGCNLDLYPGELVGIIGPNGAGKSTLLKAIFGLVHVRTGSVTLGGEDITNLKANDLVARGVGCVPQNNNVFPSLSVEENLQMGGFLKPGKFAERLDFIIDLFPNLKDRRGQRAGSLSGGERQMVAMGRALMMDPKVLLLDEPSAGLSPVRQDETFIRTRKINRAGVSIIIVEQNARRALQICDRGYVLDQGRNAYTATGRELMHDPKVIELYLGTLAADEIAPED
;
A
#
# COMPACT_ATOMS: atom_id res chain seq x y z
N MET A 1 -2.65 -29.07 -29.88
CA MET A 1 -4.09 -29.01 -29.52
C MET A 1 -4.14 -28.71 -28.04
N THR A 2 -4.24 -27.47 -27.71
CA THR A 2 -5.43 -26.62 -27.53
C THR A 2 -6.15 -26.97 -26.25
N VAL A 3 -6.20 -26.15 -25.31
CA VAL A 3 -7.21 -25.14 -25.03
C VAL A 3 -6.81 -24.48 -23.71
N THR A 4 -6.44 -23.26 -23.77
CA THR A 4 -6.40 -22.35 -22.63
C THR A 4 -7.85 -22.05 -22.25
N GLU A 5 -8.34 -22.69 -21.21
CA GLU A 5 -9.57 -22.30 -20.57
C GLU A 5 -9.26 -21.12 -19.65
N SER A 6 -9.58 -19.94 -20.15
CA SER A 6 -9.60 -18.70 -19.36
C SER A 6 -10.61 -18.88 -18.22
N ALA A 7 -10.11 -18.93 -17.00
CA ALA A 7 -10.98 -18.86 -15.82
C ALA A 7 -11.72 -17.53 -15.89
N ALA A 8 -13.05 -17.59 -16.03
CA ALA A 8 -13.94 -16.44 -16.02
C ALA A 8 -13.73 -15.65 -14.72
N ALA A 9 -13.49 -14.35 -14.86
CA ALA A 9 -13.46 -13.44 -13.73
C ALA A 9 -14.80 -13.53 -12.97
N PRO A 10 -14.80 -13.53 -11.64
CA PRO A 10 -16.03 -13.50 -10.85
C PRO A 10 -16.85 -12.28 -11.23
N SER A 11 -18.18 -12.49 -11.32
CA SER A 11 -19.15 -11.44 -11.66
C SER A 11 -18.89 -10.17 -10.85
N PRO A 12 -18.91 -8.98 -11.47
CA PRO A 12 -18.68 -7.73 -10.75
C PRO A 12 -19.81 -7.55 -9.73
N VAL A 13 -19.47 -7.63 -8.45
CA VAL A 13 -20.28 -6.97 -7.42
C VAL A 13 -20.29 -5.50 -7.84
N ASP A 14 -21.47 -4.91 -7.97
CA ASP A 14 -21.59 -3.48 -8.28
C ASP A 14 -20.96 -2.66 -7.15
N ARG A 15 -19.69 -2.29 -7.31
CA ARG A 15 -18.88 -1.56 -6.32
C ARG A 15 -18.90 -0.06 -6.56
N GLY A 16 -19.66 0.39 -7.56
CA GLY A 16 -19.63 1.78 -8.01
C GLY A 16 -18.32 2.15 -8.72
N GLU A 17 -18.07 3.45 -8.82
CA GLU A 17 -16.84 3.97 -9.45
C GLU A 17 -15.64 3.82 -8.50
N PRO A 18 -14.46 3.41 -8.98
CA PRO A 18 -13.26 3.33 -8.17
C PRO A 18 -12.81 4.74 -7.71
N LEU A 19 -12.35 4.82 -6.46
CA LEU A 19 -11.73 6.02 -5.93
C LEU A 19 -10.41 6.34 -6.64
N LEU A 20 -9.59 5.29 -6.88
CA LEU A 20 -8.35 5.39 -7.65
C LEU A 20 -8.32 4.27 -8.67
N ARG A 21 -7.99 4.61 -9.93
CA ARG A 21 -7.79 3.64 -11.01
C ARG A 21 -6.44 3.86 -11.66
N ALA A 22 -5.70 2.80 -11.85
CA ALA A 22 -4.55 2.71 -12.73
C ALA A 22 -4.94 1.82 -13.92
N ASP A 23 -4.83 2.35 -15.14
CA ASP A 23 -5.28 1.69 -16.36
C ASP A 23 -4.14 1.53 -17.35
N GLU A 24 -3.84 0.26 -17.74
CA GLU A 24 -2.84 -0.13 -18.74
C GLU A 24 -1.47 0.56 -18.55
N LEU A 25 -0.98 0.65 -17.30
CA LEU A 25 0.25 1.37 -16.99
C LEU A 25 1.48 0.71 -17.59
N VAL A 26 2.20 1.45 -18.42
CA VAL A 26 3.56 1.12 -18.88
C VAL A 26 4.52 2.16 -18.31
N ALA A 27 5.46 1.71 -17.48
CA ALA A 27 6.39 2.58 -16.77
C ALA A 27 7.75 1.91 -16.48
N GLY A 28 8.76 2.70 -16.22
CA GLY A 28 10.10 2.23 -15.85
C GLY A 28 11.05 3.38 -15.60
N TYR A 29 12.19 3.10 -14.98
CA TYR A 29 13.16 4.10 -14.53
C TYR A 29 14.08 4.60 -15.66
N ILE A 30 14.36 3.75 -16.65
CA ILE A 30 15.31 4.03 -17.74
C ILE A 30 14.53 4.15 -19.05
N PRO A 31 14.78 5.17 -19.89
CA PRO A 31 14.17 5.27 -21.21
C PRO A 31 14.29 3.98 -22.02
N GLY A 32 13.20 3.50 -22.61
CA GLY A 32 13.19 2.26 -23.38
C GLY A 32 13.09 0.96 -22.58
N VAL A 33 13.29 0.98 -21.26
CA VAL A 33 13.17 -0.20 -20.39
C VAL A 33 11.88 -0.10 -19.59
N ASN A 34 10.94 -1.00 -19.83
CA ASN A 34 9.69 -1.09 -19.08
C ASN A 34 9.83 -2.10 -17.94
N ILE A 35 9.36 -1.70 -16.76
CA ILE A 35 9.15 -2.58 -15.61
C ILE A 35 7.67 -2.93 -15.50
N LEU A 36 6.78 -1.97 -15.77
CA LEU A 36 5.35 -2.21 -15.91
C LEU A 36 5.01 -2.33 -17.40
N ASN A 37 4.19 -3.31 -17.73
CA ASN A 37 3.85 -3.72 -19.08
C ASN A 37 2.32 -3.84 -19.30
N GLY A 38 1.56 -2.81 -18.92
CA GLY A 38 0.09 -2.79 -18.98
C GLY A 38 -0.52 -3.28 -17.65
N CYS A 39 -0.07 -2.70 -16.53
CA CYS A 39 -0.65 -3.01 -15.22
C CYS A 39 -1.95 -2.25 -14.98
N ASN A 40 -2.92 -2.95 -14.40
CA ASN A 40 -4.22 -2.42 -14.01
C ASN A 40 -4.43 -2.54 -12.50
N LEU A 41 -5.07 -1.54 -11.88
CA LEU A 41 -5.48 -1.58 -10.49
C LEU A 41 -6.65 -0.64 -10.24
N ASP A 42 -7.69 -1.15 -9.61
CA ASP A 42 -8.78 -0.35 -9.05
C ASP A 42 -8.74 -0.39 -7.53
N LEU A 43 -8.95 0.76 -6.88
CA LEU A 43 -9.15 0.88 -5.45
C LEU A 43 -10.49 1.57 -5.20
N TYR A 44 -11.38 0.93 -4.47
CA TYR A 44 -12.68 1.49 -4.10
C TYR A 44 -12.64 2.23 -2.76
N PRO A 45 -13.60 3.15 -2.49
CA PRO A 45 -13.66 3.84 -1.20
C PRO A 45 -13.68 2.86 -0.01
N GLY A 46 -12.79 3.07 0.96
CA GLY A 46 -12.66 2.24 2.16
C GLY A 46 -12.02 0.87 1.95
N GLU A 47 -11.63 0.52 0.72
CA GLU A 47 -11.03 -0.78 0.41
C GLU A 47 -9.54 -0.83 0.83
N LEU A 48 -9.09 -2.01 1.24
CA LEU A 48 -7.68 -2.34 1.45
C LEU A 48 -7.25 -3.35 0.39
N VAL A 49 -6.41 -2.90 -0.55
CA VAL A 49 -5.89 -3.69 -1.67
C VAL A 49 -4.45 -4.08 -1.43
N GLY A 50 -4.12 -5.36 -1.60
CA GLY A 50 -2.77 -5.90 -1.54
C GLY A 50 -2.16 -6.10 -2.93
N ILE A 51 -0.90 -5.72 -3.12
CA ILE A 51 -0.10 -6.05 -4.29
C ILE A 51 0.99 -7.00 -3.85
N ILE A 52 0.95 -8.23 -4.38
CA ILE A 52 1.91 -9.29 -4.09
C ILE A 52 2.56 -9.78 -5.37
N GLY A 53 3.58 -10.61 -5.25
CA GLY A 53 4.31 -11.20 -6.38
C GLY A 53 5.81 -11.32 -6.09
N PRO A 54 6.59 -11.96 -6.96
CA PRO A 54 8.02 -12.17 -6.76
C PRO A 54 8.82 -10.86 -6.73
N ASN A 55 10.06 -10.96 -6.28
CA ASN A 55 10.99 -9.84 -6.36
C ASN A 55 11.22 -9.46 -7.83
N GLY A 56 11.19 -8.16 -8.12
CA GLY A 56 11.31 -7.67 -9.50
C GLY A 56 10.01 -7.69 -10.32
N ALA A 57 8.88 -8.17 -9.78
CA ALA A 57 7.59 -8.19 -10.49
C ALA A 57 7.01 -6.80 -10.83
N GLY A 58 7.57 -5.72 -10.28
CA GLY A 58 7.10 -4.36 -10.54
C GLY A 58 6.21 -3.76 -9.45
N LYS A 59 6.03 -4.44 -8.30
CA LYS A 59 5.14 -4.00 -7.21
C LYS A 59 5.40 -2.56 -6.74
N SER A 60 6.60 -2.27 -6.25
CA SER A 60 6.99 -0.92 -5.81
C SER A 60 7.03 0.09 -6.96
N THR A 61 7.27 -0.39 -8.20
CA THR A 61 7.24 0.47 -9.39
C THR A 61 5.82 0.92 -9.70
N LEU A 62 4.82 0.03 -9.56
CA LEU A 62 3.41 0.39 -9.72
C LEU A 62 2.99 1.45 -8.69
N LEU A 63 3.33 1.22 -7.43
CA LEU A 63 3.04 2.18 -6.36
C LEU A 63 3.71 3.54 -6.59
N LYS A 64 4.99 3.54 -7.02
CA LYS A 64 5.74 4.76 -7.35
C LYS A 64 5.21 5.45 -8.62
N ALA A 65 4.73 4.71 -9.61
CA ALA A 65 4.08 5.28 -10.80
C ALA A 65 2.77 5.98 -10.44
N ILE A 66 1.94 5.36 -9.59
CA ILE A 66 0.71 5.96 -9.05
C ILE A 66 1.04 7.25 -8.27
N PHE A 67 2.14 7.28 -7.51
CA PHE A 67 2.55 8.44 -6.71
C PHE A 67 3.42 9.46 -7.48
N GLY A 68 3.53 9.34 -8.81
CA GLY A 68 4.26 10.30 -9.64
C GLY A 68 5.78 10.31 -9.46
N LEU A 69 6.38 9.27 -8.87
CA LEU A 69 7.82 9.09 -8.69
C LEU A 69 8.48 8.33 -9.84
N VAL A 70 7.69 7.63 -10.64
CA VAL A 70 8.12 6.94 -11.87
C VAL A 70 7.22 7.40 -12.99
N HIS A 71 7.79 7.84 -14.10
CA HIS A 71 7.05 8.38 -15.22
C HIS A 71 6.25 7.28 -15.94
N VAL A 72 4.95 7.47 -16.03
CA VAL A 72 4.02 6.65 -16.82
C VAL A 72 4.16 7.05 -18.28
N ARG A 73 4.52 6.11 -19.15
CA ARG A 73 4.73 6.31 -20.58
C ARG A 73 3.45 6.15 -21.37
N THR A 74 2.66 5.15 -21.01
CA THR A 74 1.31 4.90 -21.54
C THR A 74 0.39 4.43 -20.44
N GLY A 75 -0.90 4.55 -20.64
CA GLY A 75 -1.90 4.32 -19.62
C GLY A 75 -2.20 5.58 -18.83
N SER A 76 -3.06 5.47 -17.84
CA SER A 76 -3.49 6.60 -17.01
C SER A 76 -3.71 6.23 -15.56
N VAL A 77 -3.62 7.22 -14.67
CA VAL A 77 -4.02 7.12 -13.27
C VAL A 77 -5.08 8.16 -12.99
N THR A 78 -6.23 7.74 -12.45
CA THR A 78 -7.30 8.68 -12.07
C THR A 78 -7.60 8.57 -10.57
N LEU A 79 -8.01 9.70 -9.97
CA LEU A 79 -8.45 9.80 -8.58
C LEU A 79 -9.81 10.51 -8.53
N GLY A 80 -10.87 9.79 -8.15
CA GLY A 80 -12.23 10.32 -8.16
C GLY A 80 -12.67 10.80 -9.57
N GLY A 81 -12.22 10.13 -10.63
CA GLY A 81 -12.48 10.48 -12.02
C GLY A 81 -11.57 11.58 -12.60
N GLU A 82 -10.76 12.26 -11.77
CA GLU A 82 -9.79 13.26 -12.25
C GLU A 82 -8.48 12.57 -12.67
N ASP A 83 -7.94 12.91 -13.84
CA ASP A 83 -6.64 12.42 -14.31
C ASP A 83 -5.51 13.03 -13.45
N ILE A 84 -4.75 12.16 -12.82
CA ILE A 84 -3.59 12.51 -11.98
C ILE A 84 -2.28 11.94 -12.55
N THR A 85 -2.29 11.45 -13.77
CA THR A 85 -1.14 10.82 -14.43
C THR A 85 0.05 11.76 -14.46
N ASN A 86 1.20 11.29 -13.99
CA ASN A 86 2.45 12.04 -13.94
C ASN A 86 2.41 13.38 -13.18
N LEU A 87 1.40 13.61 -12.34
CA LEU A 87 1.44 14.75 -11.41
C LEU A 87 2.60 14.58 -10.42
N LYS A 88 3.13 15.69 -9.95
CA LYS A 88 4.20 15.67 -8.92
C LYS A 88 3.64 15.18 -7.58
N ALA A 89 4.47 14.54 -6.78
CA ALA A 89 4.08 13.99 -5.48
C ALA A 89 3.44 15.03 -4.53
N ASN A 90 3.91 16.28 -4.53
CA ASN A 90 3.31 17.37 -3.73
C ASN A 90 1.86 17.67 -4.16
N ASP A 91 1.57 17.61 -5.46
CA ASP A 91 0.23 17.85 -5.99
C ASP A 91 -0.71 16.69 -5.66
N LEU A 92 -0.19 15.45 -5.67
CA LEU A 92 -0.91 14.24 -5.24
C LEU A 92 -1.22 14.27 -3.75
N VAL A 93 -0.28 14.69 -2.91
CA VAL A 93 -0.51 14.87 -1.47
C VAL A 93 -1.61 15.91 -1.22
N ALA A 94 -1.60 17.03 -1.94
CA ALA A 94 -2.65 18.05 -1.83
C ALA A 94 -4.05 17.53 -2.22
N ARG A 95 -4.13 16.54 -3.14
CA ARG A 95 -5.37 15.88 -3.56
C ARG A 95 -5.80 14.73 -2.65
N GLY A 96 -4.99 14.40 -1.63
CA GLY A 96 -5.31 13.40 -0.63
C GLY A 96 -4.73 12.00 -0.92
N VAL A 97 -3.60 11.91 -1.63
CA VAL A 97 -2.83 10.68 -1.76
C VAL A 97 -1.61 10.74 -0.84
N GLY A 98 -1.58 9.92 0.21
CA GLY A 98 -0.43 9.74 1.09
C GLY A 98 0.46 8.59 0.64
N CYS A 99 1.75 8.64 0.96
CA CYS A 99 2.68 7.55 0.64
C CYS A 99 3.68 7.34 1.78
N VAL A 100 3.90 6.07 2.13
CA VAL A 100 4.94 5.62 3.07
C VAL A 100 5.92 4.76 2.28
N PRO A 101 7.11 5.25 1.96
CA PRO A 101 8.12 4.49 1.24
C PRO A 101 8.77 3.45 2.16
N GLN A 102 9.32 2.39 1.58
CA GLN A 102 10.01 1.31 2.29
C GLN A 102 11.20 1.85 3.12
N ASN A 103 12.00 2.72 2.52
CA ASN A 103 13.22 3.25 3.11
C ASN A 103 13.14 4.77 3.30
N ASN A 104 13.99 5.31 4.20
CA ASN A 104 14.09 6.76 4.46
C ASN A 104 12.72 7.39 4.80
N ASN A 105 11.89 6.64 5.51
CA ASN A 105 10.50 6.98 5.77
C ASN A 105 10.32 7.96 6.96
N VAL A 106 11.39 8.32 7.67
CA VAL A 106 11.41 9.36 8.72
C VAL A 106 12.62 10.27 8.57
N PHE A 107 12.57 11.46 9.17
CA PHE A 107 13.72 12.34 9.35
C PHE A 107 14.40 12.01 10.69
N PRO A 108 15.53 11.28 10.70
CA PRO A 108 16.10 10.73 11.93
C PRO A 108 16.62 11.78 12.90
N SER A 109 17.03 12.95 12.43
CA SER A 109 17.50 14.08 13.24
C SER A 109 16.39 14.86 13.94
N LEU A 110 15.16 14.78 13.41
CA LEU A 110 13.99 15.44 13.97
C LEU A 110 13.33 14.57 15.04
N SER A 111 12.62 15.21 15.97
CA SER A 111 11.76 14.55 16.94
C SER A 111 10.55 13.88 16.26
N VAL A 112 9.82 13.03 16.99
CA VAL A 112 8.54 12.47 16.54
C VAL A 112 7.58 13.56 16.14
N GLU A 113 7.39 14.57 17.01
CA GLU A 113 6.47 15.67 16.75
C GLU A 113 6.85 16.50 15.52
N GLU A 114 8.15 16.84 15.37
CA GLU A 114 8.63 17.54 14.19
C GLU A 114 8.44 16.72 12.91
N ASN A 115 8.63 15.39 12.95
CA ASN A 115 8.31 14.51 11.82
C ASN A 115 6.82 14.60 11.44
N LEU A 116 5.93 14.61 12.43
CA LEU A 116 4.49 14.75 12.21
C LEU A 116 4.15 16.15 11.67
N GLN A 117 4.76 17.21 12.19
CA GLN A 117 4.61 18.59 11.68
C GLN A 117 5.00 18.68 10.20
N MET A 118 6.12 18.06 9.81
CA MET A 118 6.54 17.99 8.41
C MET A 118 5.50 17.28 7.54
N GLY A 119 4.79 16.28 8.08
CA GLY A 119 3.69 15.59 7.38
C GLY A 119 2.48 16.49 7.14
N GLY A 120 2.18 17.41 8.07
CA GLY A 120 1.02 18.31 8.02
C GLY A 120 1.29 19.70 7.47
N PHE A 121 2.45 19.96 6.88
CA PHE A 121 2.93 21.30 6.57
C PHE A 121 2.02 22.10 5.62
N LEU A 122 1.24 21.47 4.76
CA LEU A 122 0.27 22.13 3.88
C LEU A 122 -1.01 22.58 4.60
N LYS A 123 -1.28 22.03 5.81
CA LYS A 123 -2.49 22.32 6.60
C LYS A 123 -2.11 22.60 8.07
N PRO A 124 -1.28 23.60 8.37
CA PRO A 124 -0.75 23.83 9.73
C PRO A 124 -1.85 24.09 10.77
N GLY A 125 -2.97 24.69 10.37
CA GLY A 125 -4.11 24.96 11.28
C GLY A 125 -4.85 23.69 11.75
N LYS A 126 -4.62 22.53 11.11
CA LYS A 126 -5.22 21.26 11.53
C LYS A 126 -4.27 20.37 12.33
N PHE A 127 -3.08 20.86 12.67
CA PHE A 127 -2.05 20.04 13.30
C PHE A 127 -2.53 19.38 14.60
N ALA A 128 -3.13 20.12 15.51
CA ALA A 128 -3.58 19.61 16.81
C ALA A 128 -4.62 18.49 16.66
N GLU A 129 -5.66 18.73 15.84
CA GLU A 129 -6.71 17.74 15.54
C GLU A 129 -6.11 16.45 14.95
N ARG A 130 -5.20 16.59 13.97
CA ARG A 130 -4.58 15.44 13.32
C ARG A 130 -3.60 14.71 14.25
N LEU A 131 -2.91 15.45 15.11
CA LEU A 131 -2.02 14.85 16.11
C LEU A 131 -2.82 13.97 17.08
N ASP A 132 -3.96 14.42 17.57
CA ASP A 132 -4.83 13.63 18.44
C ASP A 132 -5.26 12.34 17.75
N PHE A 133 -5.71 12.42 16.49
CA PHE A 133 -6.04 11.25 15.68
C PHE A 133 -4.85 10.28 15.54
N ILE A 134 -3.63 10.78 15.28
CA ILE A 134 -2.42 9.96 15.18
C ILE A 134 -2.09 9.28 16.51
N ILE A 135 -2.24 9.98 17.62
CA ILE A 135 -2.00 9.42 18.96
C ILE A 135 -3.03 8.34 19.30
N ASP A 136 -4.28 8.47 18.89
CA ASP A 136 -5.31 7.44 19.05
C ASP A 136 -4.99 6.18 18.23
N LEU A 137 -4.42 6.35 17.04
CA LEU A 137 -3.97 5.22 16.21
C LEU A 137 -2.69 4.57 16.77
N PHE A 138 -1.78 5.39 17.30
CA PHE A 138 -0.44 5.01 17.76
C PHE A 138 -0.15 5.53 19.18
N PRO A 139 -0.82 5.00 20.22
CA PRO A 139 -0.68 5.53 21.59
C PRO A 139 0.75 5.58 22.10
N ASN A 140 1.60 4.66 21.64
CA ASN A 140 3.02 4.59 22.01
C ASN A 140 3.84 5.83 21.59
N LEU A 141 3.33 6.65 20.67
CA LEU A 141 4.00 7.89 20.26
C LEU A 141 3.76 9.04 21.23
N LYS A 142 2.73 8.97 22.09
CA LYS A 142 2.34 10.05 23.00
C LYS A 142 3.50 10.48 23.89
N ASP A 143 4.13 9.52 24.57
CA ASP A 143 5.21 9.81 25.53
C ASP A 143 6.57 9.98 24.87
N ARG A 144 6.64 9.83 23.53
CA ARG A 144 7.87 9.91 22.73
C ARG A 144 7.93 11.12 21.82
N ARG A 145 6.98 12.06 21.94
CA ARG A 145 6.85 13.21 21.02
C ARG A 145 8.14 14.02 20.87
N GLY A 146 8.85 14.25 21.98
CA GLY A 146 10.14 14.96 21.99
C GLY A 146 11.35 14.10 21.64
N GLN A 147 11.19 12.76 21.49
CA GLN A 147 12.30 11.86 21.21
C GLN A 147 12.71 11.93 19.72
N ARG A 148 14.02 11.93 19.42
CA ARG A 148 14.51 11.90 18.04
C ARG A 148 14.12 10.60 17.35
N ALA A 149 13.58 10.71 16.13
CA ALA A 149 13.11 9.54 15.37
C ALA A 149 14.23 8.52 15.08
N GLY A 150 15.48 8.98 14.95
CA GLY A 150 16.63 8.10 14.75
C GLY A 150 16.94 7.16 15.91
N SER A 151 16.52 7.50 17.16
CA SER A 151 16.73 6.67 18.35
C SER A 151 15.58 5.67 18.61
N LEU A 152 14.54 5.69 17.81
CA LEU A 152 13.42 4.77 17.91
C LEU A 152 13.75 3.38 17.35
N SER A 153 13.05 2.35 17.82
CA SER A 153 13.05 1.02 17.19
C SER A 153 12.48 1.06 15.78
N GLY A 154 12.76 0.04 14.95
CA GLY A 154 12.23 -0.05 13.58
C GLY A 154 10.70 0.07 13.52
N GLY A 155 9.98 -0.63 14.39
CA GLY A 155 8.52 -0.57 14.47
C GLY A 155 7.98 0.80 14.92
N GLU A 156 8.68 1.50 15.82
CA GLU A 156 8.32 2.85 16.24
C GLU A 156 8.57 3.86 15.12
N ARG A 157 9.69 3.74 14.39
CA ARG A 157 9.92 4.56 13.19
C ARG A 157 8.83 4.35 12.15
N GLN A 158 8.37 3.10 11.96
CA GLN A 158 7.28 2.80 11.04
C GLN A 158 5.96 3.49 11.46
N MET A 159 5.65 3.53 12.77
CA MET A 159 4.49 4.29 13.27
C MET A 159 4.62 5.79 12.98
N VAL A 160 5.80 6.37 13.17
CA VAL A 160 6.05 7.79 12.84
C VAL A 160 5.89 8.04 11.34
N ALA A 161 6.39 7.14 10.49
CA ALA A 161 6.25 7.26 9.04
C ALA A 161 4.78 7.20 8.58
N MET A 162 4.01 6.24 9.09
CA MET A 162 2.56 6.16 8.84
C MET A 162 1.84 7.39 9.37
N GLY A 163 2.12 7.80 10.62
CA GLY A 163 1.57 9.00 11.22
C GLY A 163 1.82 10.24 10.38
N ARG A 164 3.05 10.41 9.90
CA ARG A 164 3.44 11.53 9.03
C ARG A 164 2.60 11.57 7.74
N ALA A 165 2.41 10.42 7.08
CA ALA A 165 1.59 10.35 5.88
C ALA A 165 0.10 10.64 6.15
N LEU A 166 -0.39 10.29 7.35
CA LEU A 166 -1.78 10.51 7.76
C LEU A 166 -2.08 11.95 8.21
N MET A 167 -1.06 12.79 8.48
CA MET A 167 -1.25 14.16 8.93
C MET A 167 -2.01 15.03 7.91
N MET A 168 -1.94 14.71 6.62
CA MET A 168 -2.65 15.43 5.55
C MET A 168 -4.10 15.00 5.38
N ASP A 169 -4.59 14.04 6.18
CA ASP A 169 -5.92 13.45 6.05
C ASP A 169 -6.15 12.85 4.65
N PRO A 170 -5.34 11.86 4.26
CA PRO A 170 -5.41 11.30 2.92
C PRO A 170 -6.66 10.44 2.72
N LYS A 171 -7.24 10.48 1.51
CA LYS A 171 -8.28 9.56 1.04
C LYS A 171 -7.69 8.21 0.67
N VAL A 172 -6.48 8.23 0.14
CA VAL A 172 -5.72 7.06 -0.31
C VAL A 172 -4.35 7.05 0.37
N LEU A 173 -3.96 5.92 0.96
CA LEU A 173 -2.64 5.71 1.54
C LEU A 173 -1.92 4.57 0.80
N LEU A 174 -0.75 4.88 0.27
CA LEU A 174 0.13 3.95 -0.42
C LEU A 174 1.23 3.49 0.55
N LEU A 175 1.36 2.18 0.77
CA LEU A 175 2.33 1.58 1.67
C LEU A 175 3.27 0.65 0.90
N ASP A 176 4.57 0.98 0.84
CA ASP A 176 5.60 0.19 0.15
C ASP A 176 6.38 -0.64 1.16
N GLU A 177 6.06 -1.94 1.25
CA GLU A 177 6.66 -2.94 2.15
C GLU A 177 6.80 -2.46 3.61
N PRO A 178 5.70 -2.04 4.26
CA PRO A 178 5.76 -1.45 5.59
C PRO A 178 6.22 -2.42 6.68
N SER A 179 6.21 -3.74 6.43
CA SER A 179 6.67 -4.76 7.37
C SER A 179 8.13 -5.16 7.16
N ALA A 180 8.80 -4.68 6.11
CA ALA A 180 10.15 -5.10 5.75
C ALA A 180 11.17 -4.80 6.84
N GLY A 181 12.05 -5.79 7.14
CA GLY A 181 13.11 -5.65 8.14
C GLY A 181 12.65 -5.61 9.60
N LEU A 182 11.36 -5.80 9.86
CA LEU A 182 10.81 -5.89 11.21
C LEU A 182 10.83 -7.34 11.74
N SER A 183 10.92 -7.49 13.07
CA SER A 183 10.72 -8.81 13.70
C SER A 183 9.28 -9.31 13.49
N PRO A 184 9.01 -10.63 13.52
CA PRO A 184 7.67 -11.19 13.26
C PRO A 184 6.56 -10.53 14.08
N VAL A 185 6.78 -10.32 15.37
CA VAL A 185 5.80 -9.63 16.24
C VAL A 185 5.51 -8.21 15.78
N ARG A 186 6.54 -7.48 15.32
CA ARG A 186 6.37 -6.10 14.82
C ARG A 186 5.73 -6.05 13.44
N GLN A 187 5.93 -7.08 12.62
CA GLN A 187 5.20 -7.24 11.36
C GLN A 187 3.70 -7.39 11.64
N ASP A 188 3.30 -8.27 12.58
CA ASP A 188 1.91 -8.44 12.97
C ASP A 188 1.27 -7.14 13.46
N GLU A 189 1.96 -6.42 14.33
CA GLU A 189 1.51 -5.11 14.78
C GLU A 189 1.32 -4.13 13.60
N THR A 190 2.20 -4.17 12.59
CA THR A 190 2.10 -3.30 11.42
C THR A 190 0.85 -3.64 10.59
N PHE A 191 0.54 -4.91 10.36
CA PHE A 191 -0.66 -5.35 9.67
C PHE A 191 -1.94 -4.97 10.44
N ILE A 192 -1.97 -5.20 11.75
CA ILE A 192 -3.10 -4.81 12.61
C ILE A 192 -3.34 -3.29 12.52
N ARG A 193 -2.27 -2.48 12.58
CA ARG A 193 -2.36 -1.02 12.47
C ARG A 193 -2.82 -0.57 11.09
N THR A 194 -2.32 -1.20 10.02
CA THR A 194 -2.79 -0.94 8.65
C THR A 194 -4.29 -1.16 8.54
N ARG A 195 -4.81 -2.27 9.07
CA ARG A 195 -6.27 -2.52 9.09
C ARG A 195 -7.03 -1.52 9.98
N LYS A 196 -6.44 -1.07 11.10
CA LYS A 196 -7.04 -0.02 11.96
C LYS A 196 -7.15 1.32 11.21
N ILE A 197 -6.12 1.73 10.47
CA ILE A 197 -6.14 2.92 9.61
C ILE A 197 -7.23 2.79 8.53
N ASN A 198 -7.32 1.65 7.88
CA ASN A 198 -8.34 1.39 6.87
C ASN A 198 -9.76 1.49 7.45
N ARG A 199 -10.02 0.87 8.62
CA ARG A 199 -11.30 0.97 9.33
C ARG A 199 -11.65 2.39 9.79
N ALA A 200 -10.67 3.27 9.90
CA ALA A 200 -10.89 4.69 10.15
C ALA A 200 -11.28 5.48 8.88
N GLY A 201 -11.52 4.79 7.75
CA GLY A 201 -12.04 5.37 6.51
C GLY A 201 -11.00 5.67 5.43
N VAL A 202 -9.73 5.33 5.65
CA VAL A 202 -8.66 5.53 4.66
C VAL A 202 -8.62 4.32 3.71
N SER A 203 -8.72 4.55 2.38
CA SER A 203 -8.51 3.51 1.38
C SER A 203 -7.01 3.24 1.24
N ILE A 204 -6.59 1.97 1.17
CA ILE A 204 -5.17 1.62 1.26
C ILE A 204 -4.76 0.73 0.09
N ILE A 205 -3.61 1.03 -0.51
CA ILE A 205 -2.86 0.10 -1.35
C ILE A 205 -1.59 -0.27 -0.59
N ILE A 206 -1.40 -1.56 -0.33
CA ILE A 206 -0.21 -2.08 0.33
C ILE A 206 0.57 -3.00 -0.61
N VAL A 207 1.84 -2.74 -0.80
CA VAL A 207 2.80 -3.66 -1.42
C VAL A 207 3.49 -4.43 -0.32
N GLU A 208 3.58 -5.75 -0.43
CA GLU A 208 4.24 -6.59 0.56
C GLU A 208 4.97 -7.78 -0.07
N GLN A 209 6.07 -8.16 0.58
CA GLN A 209 6.80 -9.36 0.27
C GLN A 209 6.19 -10.58 1.00
N ASN A 210 5.69 -10.40 2.22
CA ASN A 210 4.95 -11.42 2.94
C ASN A 210 3.50 -11.48 2.42
N ALA A 211 3.36 -12.18 1.29
CA ALA A 211 2.11 -12.27 0.54
C ALA A 211 0.96 -12.82 1.40
N ARG A 212 1.21 -13.89 2.19
CA ARG A 212 0.19 -14.51 3.04
C ARG A 212 -0.38 -13.53 4.06
N ARG A 213 0.49 -12.82 4.79
CA ARG A 213 0.07 -11.82 5.78
C ARG A 213 -0.67 -10.65 5.14
N ALA A 214 -0.20 -10.18 3.99
CA ALA A 214 -0.89 -9.13 3.26
C ALA A 214 -2.30 -9.55 2.85
N LEU A 215 -2.45 -10.74 2.25
CA LEU A 215 -3.75 -11.24 1.79
C LEU A 215 -4.74 -11.48 2.94
N GLN A 216 -4.27 -11.85 4.15
CA GLN A 216 -5.12 -12.01 5.33
C GLN A 216 -5.85 -10.73 5.74
N ILE A 217 -5.24 -9.56 5.50
CA ILE A 217 -5.83 -8.28 5.87
C ILE A 217 -6.47 -7.54 4.69
N CYS A 218 -6.23 -7.96 3.45
CA CYS A 218 -6.73 -7.28 2.27
C CYS A 218 -8.14 -7.75 1.89
N ASP A 219 -8.95 -6.82 1.40
CA ASP A 219 -10.26 -7.12 0.81
C ASP A 219 -10.08 -7.76 -0.58
N ARG A 220 -9.12 -7.24 -1.37
CA ARG A 220 -8.67 -7.79 -2.66
C ARG A 220 -7.16 -7.78 -2.77
N GLY A 221 -6.64 -8.66 -3.64
CA GLY A 221 -5.25 -8.73 -4.00
C GLY A 221 -5.02 -8.71 -5.50
N TYR A 222 -3.91 -8.14 -5.89
CA TYR A 222 -3.34 -8.20 -7.23
C TYR A 222 -2.01 -8.95 -7.15
N VAL A 223 -1.91 -10.04 -7.90
CA VAL A 223 -0.64 -10.75 -8.07
C VAL A 223 0.03 -10.20 -9.31
N LEU A 224 1.18 -9.56 -9.14
CA LEU A 224 1.98 -9.09 -10.25
C LEU A 224 3.08 -10.10 -10.60
N ASP A 225 3.26 -10.31 -11.89
CA ASP A 225 4.40 -11.04 -12.44
C ASP A 225 4.90 -10.32 -13.71
N GLN A 226 6.21 -10.12 -13.80
CA GLN A 226 6.90 -9.48 -14.94
C GLN A 226 6.23 -8.17 -15.42
N GLY A 227 5.78 -7.37 -14.48
CA GLY A 227 5.14 -6.07 -14.75
C GLY A 227 3.71 -6.16 -15.27
N ARG A 228 3.00 -7.27 -15.08
CA ARG A 228 1.62 -7.51 -15.49
C ARG A 228 0.78 -8.07 -14.35
N ASN A 229 -0.52 -7.93 -14.44
CA ASN A 229 -1.45 -8.62 -13.55
C ASN A 229 -1.52 -10.10 -13.93
N ALA A 230 -1.11 -11.00 -13.04
CA ALA A 230 -1.24 -12.44 -13.21
C ALA A 230 -2.58 -12.95 -12.67
N TYR A 231 -2.95 -12.50 -11.45
CA TYR A 231 -4.20 -12.86 -10.79
C TYR A 231 -4.79 -11.64 -10.09
N THR A 232 -6.12 -11.61 -10.01
CA THR A 232 -6.86 -10.61 -9.23
C THR A 232 -8.10 -11.27 -8.64
N ALA A 233 -8.22 -11.29 -7.32
CA ALA A 233 -9.38 -11.83 -6.61
C ALA A 233 -9.43 -11.25 -5.19
N THR A 234 -10.40 -11.69 -4.37
CA THR A 234 -10.41 -11.37 -2.94
C THR A 234 -9.17 -11.95 -2.24
N GLY A 235 -8.73 -11.33 -1.14
CA GLY A 235 -7.59 -11.85 -0.37
C GLY A 235 -7.80 -13.31 0.05
N ARG A 236 -9.03 -13.67 0.42
CA ARG A 236 -9.41 -15.04 0.79
C ARG A 236 -9.29 -16.02 -0.37
N GLU A 237 -9.79 -15.67 -1.56
CA GLU A 237 -9.70 -16.54 -2.75
C GLU A 237 -8.23 -16.76 -3.14
N LEU A 238 -7.40 -15.70 -3.17
CA LEU A 238 -5.98 -15.83 -3.50
C LEU A 238 -5.20 -16.69 -2.50
N MET A 239 -5.56 -16.65 -1.22
CA MET A 239 -4.94 -17.52 -0.20
C MET A 239 -5.25 -19.01 -0.39
N HIS A 240 -6.33 -19.36 -1.08
CA HIS A 240 -6.75 -20.73 -1.32
C HIS A 240 -6.55 -21.18 -2.78
N ASP A 241 -6.11 -20.30 -3.67
CA ASP A 241 -5.80 -20.67 -5.07
C ASP A 241 -4.53 -21.51 -5.13
N PRO A 242 -4.61 -22.77 -5.63
CA PRO A 242 -3.46 -23.68 -5.66
C PRO A 242 -2.27 -23.11 -6.44
N LYS A 243 -2.51 -22.39 -7.55
CA LYS A 243 -1.45 -21.79 -8.36
C LYS A 243 -0.79 -20.62 -7.66
N VAL A 244 -1.60 -19.79 -6.98
CA VAL A 244 -1.07 -18.66 -6.18
C VAL A 244 -0.24 -19.18 -5.01
N ILE A 245 -0.70 -20.25 -4.33
CA ILE A 245 0.04 -20.91 -3.26
C ILE A 245 1.37 -21.44 -3.78
N GLU A 246 1.36 -22.24 -4.85
CA GLU A 246 2.55 -22.86 -5.43
C GLU A 246 3.58 -21.82 -5.87
N LEU A 247 3.15 -20.77 -6.59
CA LEU A 247 4.04 -19.81 -7.23
C LEU A 247 4.49 -18.66 -6.33
N TYR A 248 3.64 -18.23 -5.37
CA TYR A 248 3.83 -16.96 -4.68
C TYR A 248 3.73 -17.01 -3.15
N LEU A 249 3.10 -18.05 -2.56
CA LEU A 249 2.95 -18.17 -1.11
C LEU A 249 3.92 -19.15 -0.46
N GLY A 250 4.58 -20.00 -1.27
CA GLY A 250 5.54 -21.02 -0.82
C GLY A 250 4.87 -22.25 -0.19
N THR A 251 5.61 -23.38 -0.21
CA THR A 251 5.13 -24.70 0.24
C THR A 251 4.94 -24.87 1.76
N LEU A 252 5.27 -23.88 2.58
CA LEU A 252 5.08 -23.93 4.04
C LEU A 252 3.61 -23.71 4.48
N ALA A 253 2.68 -23.62 3.51
CA ALA A 253 1.29 -23.28 3.78
C ALA A 253 0.37 -24.48 4.06
N ALA A 254 0.85 -25.73 3.94
CA ALA A 254 -0.02 -26.91 4.03
C ALA A 254 -0.43 -27.29 5.47
N ASP A 255 0.30 -26.88 6.50
CA ASP A 255 0.12 -27.39 7.86
C ASP A 255 -0.68 -26.48 8.83
N GLU A 256 -1.15 -25.31 8.39
CA GLU A 256 -1.87 -24.37 9.27
C GLU A 256 -3.32 -24.05 8.84
N ILE A 257 -3.90 -24.86 7.97
CA ILE A 257 -5.34 -24.75 7.66
C ILE A 257 -6.09 -25.72 8.58
N ALA A 258 -6.19 -25.42 9.87
CA ALA A 258 -7.22 -25.99 10.71
C ALA A 258 -8.53 -25.22 10.46
N PRO A 259 -9.67 -25.87 10.22
CA PRO A 259 -10.94 -25.20 10.18
C PRO A 259 -11.25 -24.67 11.59
N GLU A 260 -11.45 -23.37 11.73
CA GLU A 260 -12.11 -22.82 12.90
C GLU A 260 -13.61 -23.07 12.73
N ASP A 261 -14.18 -23.84 13.67
CA ASP A 261 -15.60 -24.12 13.85
C ASP A 261 -16.41 -22.81 14.16
#